data_06c42535ae72a74f1a1573d23b6ba453
#
_entry.id   06c42535ae72a74f1a1573d23b6ba453
#
_cell.length_a   1.000
_cell.length_b   1.000
_cell.length_c   1.000
_cell.angle_alpha   90.00
_cell.angle_beta   90.00
_cell.angle_gamma   90.00
#
_symmetry.space_group_name_H-M   'P 1'
#
loop_
_entity.id
_entity.type
_entity.pdbx_description
1 polymer ?
#
loop_
_entity_poly.entity_id
_entity_poly.type
_entity_poly.pdbx_seq_one_letter_code
_entity_poly.pdbx_strand_id
1 'polypeptide(L)'
;MQNWRWDQGRLEYFSFNSIRNVARSLAGSDGVQINQRNADPLRQSLQSQTGLPFLPSNYKVWRNYGRVFECCLLATDLAGILTVTDLCRSIAIPGPSTVNVDEYLSVLVPRFYFSFPAFQDYDANNTQVFPFCAVLKFLLAAMIDTGEASISLEDVFSLIIGNDCFGTEPLEFYRGLPRTGLLPAGVQKRQVREMLIFVSQCSFLKWHRNRLFLDILPGDTESIEAFRHISTPLIRPRNSDPAREILKLGEIVPRDLEVPADTARRQPADVVFTEGRRVRVTHLRMERSPRLRHWFFSSVQRPCLCNMCEKDMRLVYPWTDNLLEIHHLLPLSSAITITTAGTSLSDIVALCPNCHGSVHTYYKTWLNNHGADDFSSKAEANATYQEAKGLIML
;
A
#
# COMPACT_ATOMS: atom_id res chain seq x y z
N MET A 1 9.97 29.12 -2.11
CA MET A 1 10.43 27.88 -2.78
C MET A 1 10.26 26.73 -1.81
N GLN A 2 9.51 25.70 -2.19
CA GLN A 2 9.24 24.54 -1.37
C GLN A 2 10.52 23.74 -1.10
N ASN A 3 10.76 23.35 0.15
CA ASN A 3 11.95 22.59 0.52
C ASN A 3 11.55 21.13 0.80
N TRP A 4 11.60 20.29 -0.22
CA TRP A 4 11.31 18.87 -0.12
C TRP A 4 12.46 18.14 0.59
N ARG A 5 12.15 17.41 1.63
CA ARG A 5 13.13 16.73 2.49
C ARG A 5 12.86 15.24 2.61
N TRP A 6 13.93 14.48 2.68
CA TRP A 6 13.92 13.02 2.88
C TRP A 6 15.15 12.59 3.67
N ASP A 7 15.15 11.42 4.24
CA ASP A 7 16.32 10.88 4.93
C ASP A 7 17.30 10.24 3.93
N GLN A 8 18.17 11.07 3.38
CA GLN A 8 19.03 10.71 2.27
C GLN A 8 20.13 9.69 2.64
N GLY A 9 20.49 8.86 1.66
CA GLY A 9 21.56 7.88 1.78
C GLY A 9 21.19 6.64 2.56
N ARG A 10 19.90 6.36 2.69
CA ARG A 10 19.39 5.20 3.44
C ARG A 10 18.29 4.47 2.68
N LEU A 11 18.38 4.43 1.35
CA LEU A 11 17.35 3.81 0.50
C LEU A 11 17.11 2.33 0.84
N GLU A 12 18.13 1.60 1.28
CA GLU A 12 18.00 0.21 1.71
C GLU A 12 17.03 0.02 2.87
N TYR A 13 16.88 1.02 3.75
CA TYR A 13 15.93 0.98 4.86
C TYR A 13 14.51 1.29 4.42
N PHE A 14 14.34 1.94 3.27
CA PHE A 14 13.05 2.31 2.70
C PHE A 14 12.50 1.30 1.69
N SER A 15 13.20 0.18 1.41
CA SER A 15 12.57 -0.91 0.67
C SER A 15 11.45 -1.53 1.51
N PHE A 16 10.33 -1.90 0.89
CA PHE A 16 9.17 -2.38 1.66
C PHE A 16 9.48 -3.65 2.47
N ASN A 17 10.34 -4.52 1.95
CA ASN A 17 10.80 -5.69 2.71
C ASN A 17 11.60 -5.27 3.96
N SER A 18 12.48 -4.29 3.84
CA SER A 18 13.20 -3.72 5.00
C SER A 18 12.23 -3.06 5.98
N ILE A 19 11.27 -2.26 5.49
CA ILE A 19 10.23 -1.63 6.31
C ILE A 19 9.44 -2.67 7.10
N ARG A 20 9.04 -3.78 6.47
CA ARG A 20 8.34 -4.88 7.13
C ARG A 20 9.18 -5.52 8.24
N ASN A 21 10.45 -5.79 7.98
CA ASN A 21 11.35 -6.39 8.97
C ASN A 21 11.63 -5.41 10.12
N VAL A 22 11.81 -4.13 9.82
CA VAL A 22 11.93 -3.06 10.83
C VAL A 22 10.66 -2.97 11.66
N ALA A 23 9.47 -3.00 11.04
CA ALA A 23 8.18 -2.96 11.74
C ALA A 23 8.03 -4.13 12.73
N ARG A 24 8.41 -5.34 12.33
CA ARG A 24 8.40 -6.54 13.21
C ARG A 24 9.27 -6.33 14.45
N SER A 25 10.49 -5.82 14.27
CA SER A 25 11.40 -5.54 15.37
C SER A 25 10.88 -4.43 16.27
N LEU A 26 10.35 -3.35 15.71
CA LEU A 26 9.80 -2.23 16.47
C LEU A 26 8.54 -2.65 17.24
N ALA A 27 7.64 -3.42 16.65
CA ALA A 27 6.43 -3.92 17.30
C ALA A 27 6.76 -4.80 18.52
N GLY A 28 7.82 -5.60 18.45
CA GLY A 28 8.34 -6.37 19.58
C GLY A 28 9.03 -5.54 20.66
N SER A 29 9.29 -4.25 20.39
CA SER A 29 9.94 -3.31 21.31
C SER A 29 9.03 -2.15 21.73
N ASP A 30 7.72 -2.23 21.45
CA ASP A 30 6.74 -1.22 21.84
C ASP A 30 6.72 -1.00 23.35
N GLY A 31 6.67 0.25 23.79
CA GLY A 31 6.71 0.63 25.22
C GLY A 31 8.12 0.64 25.85
N VAL A 32 9.18 0.34 25.11
CA VAL A 32 10.57 0.36 25.62
C VAL A 32 11.07 1.81 25.73
N GLN A 33 11.77 2.12 26.81
CA GLN A 33 12.42 3.42 26.96
C GLN A 33 13.55 3.60 25.94
N ILE A 34 13.49 4.71 25.19
CA ILE A 34 14.50 5.09 24.17
C ILE A 34 15.63 5.90 24.83
N ASN A 35 16.05 5.56 26.03
CA ASN A 35 17.18 6.23 26.61
C ASN A 35 18.50 5.74 26.02
N GLN A 36 19.58 6.51 26.27
CA GLN A 36 20.88 6.27 25.64
C GLN A 36 21.52 4.94 26.02
N ARG A 37 21.21 4.45 27.20
CA ARG A 37 21.85 3.25 27.77
C ARG A 37 21.22 1.95 27.32
N ASN A 38 19.94 1.98 26.90
CA ASN A 38 19.16 0.80 26.51
C ASN A 38 19.00 0.63 24.98
N ALA A 39 19.82 1.35 24.17
CA ALA A 39 19.73 1.27 22.72
C ALA A 39 20.28 -0.05 22.13
N ASP A 40 21.12 -0.76 22.87
CA ASP A 40 21.77 -1.98 22.37
C ASP A 40 20.78 -3.14 22.13
N PRO A 41 19.82 -3.46 22.99
CA PRO A 41 18.82 -4.50 22.72
C PRO A 41 17.98 -4.21 21.47
N LEU A 42 17.53 -2.97 21.29
CA LEU A 42 16.78 -2.55 20.10
C LEU A 42 17.66 -2.65 18.85
N ARG A 43 18.93 -2.24 18.92
CA ARG A 43 19.88 -2.37 17.83
C ARG A 43 20.11 -3.84 17.46
N GLN A 44 20.35 -4.70 18.43
CA GLN A 44 20.56 -6.13 18.21
C GLN A 44 19.34 -6.78 17.57
N SER A 45 18.15 -6.46 18.06
CA SER A 45 16.89 -6.92 17.46
C SER A 45 16.75 -6.46 16.02
N LEU A 46 16.94 -5.17 15.75
CA LEU A 46 16.88 -4.61 14.41
C LEU A 46 17.90 -5.27 13.47
N GLN A 47 19.17 -5.38 13.87
CA GLN A 47 20.21 -5.98 13.05
C GLN A 47 19.95 -7.46 12.75
N SER A 48 19.53 -8.23 13.76
CA SER A 48 19.26 -9.67 13.59
C SER A 48 18.05 -9.95 12.70
N GLN A 49 17.01 -9.12 12.79
CA GLN A 49 15.77 -9.33 12.03
C GLN A 49 15.81 -8.74 10.61
N THR A 50 16.61 -7.69 10.40
CA THR A 50 16.63 -6.99 9.12
C THR A 50 17.86 -7.27 8.28
N GLY A 51 18.96 -7.70 8.89
CA GLY A 51 20.29 -7.79 8.25
C GLY A 51 20.91 -6.43 7.94
N LEU A 52 20.26 -5.32 8.32
CA LEU A 52 20.77 -3.96 8.08
C LEU A 52 21.77 -3.54 9.15
N PRO A 53 22.78 -2.74 8.81
CA PRO A 53 23.93 -2.50 9.69
C PRO A 53 23.64 -1.61 10.91
N PHE A 54 22.61 -0.80 10.95
CA PHE A 54 22.28 0.17 12.02
C PHE A 54 23.54 0.84 12.64
N LEU A 55 24.38 1.42 11.78
CA LEU A 55 25.65 2.07 12.16
C LEU A 55 25.50 3.59 12.32
N PRO A 56 26.39 4.23 13.04
CA PRO A 56 27.48 3.65 13.84
C PRO A 56 26.98 3.05 15.17
N SER A 57 27.64 1.98 15.59
CA SER A 57 27.22 1.19 16.75
C SER A 57 27.35 1.93 18.09
N ASN A 58 28.17 2.99 18.16
CA ASN A 58 28.35 3.83 19.32
C ASN A 58 27.27 4.93 19.47
N TYR A 59 26.38 5.07 18.48
CA TYR A 59 25.25 6.00 18.58
C TYR A 59 23.95 5.27 18.89
N LYS A 60 23.02 6.00 19.53
CA LYS A 60 21.66 5.50 19.76
C LYS A 60 20.98 5.20 18.43
N VAL A 61 20.28 4.10 18.37
CA VAL A 61 19.47 3.75 17.20
C VAL A 61 18.49 4.88 16.86
N TRP A 62 17.75 5.37 17.84
CA TRP A 62 16.76 6.43 17.62
C TRP A 62 17.36 7.70 17.03
N ARG A 63 18.50 8.16 17.55
CA ARG A 63 19.18 9.36 17.03
C ARG A 63 19.49 9.27 15.54
N ASN A 64 19.83 8.06 15.06
CA ASN A 64 20.28 7.85 13.68
C ASN A 64 19.13 7.42 12.76
N TYR A 65 18.16 6.65 13.26
CA TYR A 65 17.14 6.00 12.47
C TYR A 65 15.71 6.38 12.86
N GLY A 66 15.52 7.15 13.92
CA GLY A 66 14.20 7.63 14.32
C GLY A 66 13.44 8.28 13.16
N ARG A 67 14.14 9.10 12.35
CA ARG A 67 13.55 9.73 11.16
C ARG A 67 13.10 8.72 10.11
N VAL A 68 13.83 7.61 9.92
CA VAL A 68 13.40 6.51 9.03
C VAL A 68 12.09 5.92 9.54
N PHE A 69 12.01 5.64 10.84
CA PHE A 69 10.83 5.04 11.45
C PHE A 69 9.62 5.98 11.38
N GLU A 70 9.85 7.26 11.63
CA GLU A 70 8.81 8.30 11.58
C GLU A 70 8.35 8.58 10.15
N CYS A 71 9.25 8.75 9.19
CA CYS A 71 8.90 8.96 7.77
C CYS A 71 8.13 7.77 7.18
N CYS A 72 8.40 6.55 7.66
CA CYS A 72 7.67 5.34 7.27
C CYS A 72 6.38 5.13 8.08
N LEU A 73 6.01 6.04 9.00
CA LEU A 73 4.86 5.91 9.90
C LEU A 73 4.90 4.62 10.72
N LEU A 74 6.07 4.18 11.17
CA LEU A 74 6.23 2.95 11.96
C LEU A 74 6.16 3.23 13.46
N ALA A 75 6.95 4.18 13.94
CA ALA A 75 7.06 4.47 15.37
C ALA A 75 7.54 5.91 15.60
N THR A 76 7.33 6.39 16.80
CA THR A 76 7.83 7.69 17.28
C THR A 76 8.34 7.61 18.71
N ASP A 77 9.09 8.64 19.13
CA ASP A 77 9.49 8.87 20.51
C ASP A 77 8.42 9.69 21.22
N LEU A 78 7.58 9.03 22.01
CA LEU A 78 6.60 9.71 22.85
C LEU A 78 7.13 9.83 24.29
N ALA A 79 7.65 10.99 24.65
CA ALA A 79 8.20 11.26 25.97
C ALA A 79 9.30 10.28 26.44
N GLY A 80 10.19 9.90 25.54
CA GLY A 80 11.28 8.95 25.82
C GLY A 80 10.89 7.48 25.69
N ILE A 81 9.67 7.18 25.23
CA ILE A 81 9.15 5.83 25.06
C ILE A 81 8.94 5.56 23.57
N LEU A 82 9.50 4.45 23.09
CA LEU A 82 9.21 3.92 21.75
C LEU A 82 7.73 3.58 21.67
N THR A 83 7.01 4.27 20.82
CA THR A 83 5.57 4.03 20.60
C THR A 83 5.32 3.72 19.14
N VAL A 84 4.83 2.51 18.85
CA VAL A 84 4.55 2.09 17.48
C VAL A 84 3.15 2.52 17.06
N THR A 85 2.98 2.76 15.76
CA THR A 85 1.70 3.11 15.16
C THR A 85 0.85 1.87 14.87
N ASP A 86 -0.44 2.05 14.57
CA ASP A 86 -1.30 0.94 14.13
C ASP A 86 -0.86 0.40 12.76
N LEU A 87 -0.36 1.28 11.89
CA LEU A 87 0.23 0.87 10.59
C LEU A 87 1.43 -0.04 10.80
N CYS A 88 2.32 0.29 11.74
CA CYS A 88 3.45 -0.56 12.10
C CYS A 88 2.99 -1.95 12.56
N ARG A 89 2.03 -2.00 13.47
CA ARG A 89 1.46 -3.27 13.97
C ARG A 89 0.89 -4.11 12.84
N SER A 90 0.16 -3.48 11.91
CA SER A 90 -0.45 -4.18 10.77
C SER A 90 0.58 -4.73 9.77
N ILE A 91 1.67 -3.98 9.52
CA ILE A 91 2.77 -4.44 8.66
C ILE A 91 3.57 -5.56 9.33
N ALA A 92 3.69 -5.52 10.66
CA ALA A 92 4.46 -6.48 11.45
C ALA A 92 3.84 -7.88 11.52
N ILE A 93 2.51 -7.98 11.30
CA ILE A 93 1.80 -9.28 11.34
C ILE A 93 2.38 -10.22 10.28
N PRO A 94 2.89 -11.42 10.66
CA PRO A 94 3.39 -12.38 9.69
C PRO A 94 2.24 -13.09 8.96
N GLY A 95 2.52 -13.55 7.75
CA GLY A 95 1.60 -14.42 7.00
C GLY A 95 0.75 -13.70 5.95
N PRO A 96 -0.28 -14.38 5.41
CA PRO A 96 -1.08 -13.90 4.29
C PRO A 96 -1.90 -12.63 4.56
N SER A 97 -2.21 -12.34 5.82
CA SER A 97 -2.92 -11.13 6.25
C SER A 97 -2.02 -9.88 6.31
N THR A 98 -0.73 -10.04 6.01
CA THR A 98 0.22 -8.92 6.02
C THR A 98 -0.12 -7.88 4.96
N VAL A 99 -0.11 -6.62 5.37
CA VAL A 99 -0.22 -5.46 4.47
C VAL A 99 0.83 -5.55 3.35
N ASN A 100 0.44 -5.42 2.10
CA ASN A 100 1.36 -5.39 0.96
C ASN A 100 1.88 -3.96 0.68
N VAL A 101 2.79 -3.81 -0.29
CA VAL A 101 3.41 -2.53 -0.59
C VAL A 101 2.41 -1.49 -1.11
N ASP A 102 1.43 -1.88 -1.93
CA ASP A 102 0.44 -0.96 -2.47
C ASP A 102 -0.52 -0.48 -1.38
N GLU A 103 -0.94 -1.38 -0.49
CA GLU A 103 -1.74 -1.07 0.69
C GLU A 103 -0.99 -0.13 1.64
N TYR A 104 0.29 -0.38 1.89
CA TYR A 104 1.13 0.49 2.69
C TYR A 104 1.27 1.89 2.07
N LEU A 105 1.58 1.97 0.78
CA LEU A 105 1.73 3.24 0.08
C LEU A 105 0.41 3.99 -0.07
N SER A 106 -0.73 3.29 -0.19
CA SER A 106 -2.06 3.93 -0.19
C SER A 106 -2.38 4.64 1.14
N VAL A 107 -1.79 4.19 2.24
CA VAL A 107 -1.89 4.86 3.55
C VAL A 107 -0.88 6.00 3.66
N LEU A 108 0.38 5.77 3.29
CA LEU A 108 1.47 6.71 3.54
C LEU A 108 1.43 7.90 2.58
N VAL A 109 1.25 7.69 1.28
CA VAL A 109 1.31 8.75 0.25
C VAL A 109 0.34 9.90 0.51
N PRO A 110 -0.97 9.66 0.79
CA PRO A 110 -1.90 10.73 1.11
C PRO A 110 -1.63 11.47 2.42
N ARG A 111 -0.78 10.91 3.28
CA ARG A 111 -0.52 11.42 4.63
C ARG A 111 0.86 12.05 4.78
N PHE A 112 1.74 11.86 3.81
CA PHE A 112 3.07 12.45 3.83
C PHE A 112 3.04 13.87 3.27
N TYR A 113 3.34 14.86 4.11
CA TYR A 113 3.34 16.28 3.77
C TYR A 113 4.56 17.02 4.33
N PHE A 114 4.92 18.16 3.78
CA PHE A 114 5.89 19.11 4.37
C PHE A 114 5.16 20.25 5.10
N SER A 115 5.69 20.72 6.21
CA SER A 115 6.79 20.15 7.01
C SER A 115 6.31 18.89 7.75
N PHE A 116 6.98 17.76 7.52
CA PHE A 116 6.60 16.49 8.13
C PHE A 116 7.07 16.42 9.61
N PRO A 117 6.32 15.77 10.53
CA PRO A 117 6.65 15.74 11.96
C PRO A 117 8.01 15.13 12.32
N ALA A 118 8.61 14.31 11.45
CA ALA A 118 9.95 13.77 11.63
C ALA A 118 11.08 14.82 11.47
N PHE A 119 10.77 16.03 11.04
CA PHE A 119 11.76 17.09 10.81
C PHE A 119 11.62 18.20 11.85
N GLN A 120 12.76 18.86 12.16
CA GLN A 120 12.83 19.89 13.21
C GLN A 120 12.04 21.16 12.91
N ASP A 121 11.71 21.40 11.64
CA ASP A 121 10.92 22.54 11.17
C ASP A 121 9.42 22.23 11.09
N TYR A 122 8.98 21.16 11.73
CA TYR A 122 7.55 20.85 11.83
C TYR A 122 6.81 21.98 12.56
N ASP A 123 5.76 22.46 11.93
CA ASP A 123 4.80 23.39 12.51
C ASP A 123 3.40 23.02 12.03
N ALA A 124 2.51 22.75 12.97
CA ALA A 124 1.14 22.36 12.69
C ALA A 124 0.32 23.47 12.01
N ASN A 125 0.76 24.73 12.04
CA ASN A 125 0.06 25.86 11.42
C ASN A 125 0.53 26.16 9.99
N ASN A 126 1.65 25.58 9.55
CA ASN A 126 2.16 25.81 8.20
C ASN A 126 1.27 25.18 7.12
N THR A 127 1.26 25.75 5.94
CA THR A 127 0.58 25.15 4.78
C THR A 127 1.18 23.78 4.46
N GLN A 128 0.32 22.78 4.28
CA GLN A 128 0.75 21.42 3.94
C GLN A 128 1.09 21.34 2.45
N VAL A 129 2.21 20.72 2.14
CA VAL A 129 2.62 20.37 0.79
C VAL A 129 2.71 18.85 0.71
N PHE A 130 1.93 18.22 -0.14
CA PHE A 130 1.89 16.77 -0.34
C PHE A 130 2.70 16.38 -1.58
N PRO A 131 4.01 16.15 -1.44
CA PRO A 131 4.93 16.02 -2.58
C PRO A 131 4.62 14.80 -3.44
N PHE A 132 4.31 13.66 -2.83
CA PHE A 132 3.92 12.47 -3.56
C PHE A 132 2.62 12.68 -4.33
N CYS A 133 1.60 13.28 -3.70
CA CYS A 133 0.33 13.57 -4.36
C CYS A 133 0.49 14.51 -5.55
N ALA A 134 1.35 15.54 -5.44
CA ALA A 134 1.62 16.46 -6.55
C ALA A 134 2.24 15.74 -7.76
N VAL A 135 3.26 14.88 -7.53
CA VAL A 135 3.89 14.10 -8.59
C VAL A 135 2.92 13.10 -9.22
N LEU A 136 2.13 12.39 -8.39
CA LEU A 136 1.18 11.37 -8.87
C LEU A 136 0.02 11.99 -9.65
N LYS A 137 -0.50 13.14 -9.22
CA LYS A 137 -1.51 13.89 -9.96
C LYS A 137 -0.99 14.37 -11.31
N PHE A 138 0.25 14.87 -11.36
CA PHE A 138 0.88 15.24 -12.63
C PHE A 138 0.94 14.05 -13.59
N LEU A 139 1.42 12.90 -13.13
CA LEU A 139 1.49 11.69 -13.94
C LEU A 139 0.10 11.25 -14.42
N LEU A 140 -0.90 11.29 -13.54
CA LEU A 140 -2.26 10.92 -13.89
C LEU A 140 -2.86 11.89 -14.94
N ALA A 141 -2.64 13.20 -14.79
CA ALA A 141 -3.08 14.20 -15.76
C ALA A 141 -2.43 13.96 -17.12
N ALA A 142 -1.12 13.74 -17.16
CA ALA A 142 -0.39 13.47 -18.40
C ALA A 142 -0.88 12.18 -19.08
N MET A 143 -1.14 11.11 -18.32
CA MET A 143 -1.67 9.87 -18.86
C MET A 143 -3.05 10.04 -19.49
N ILE A 144 -3.95 10.79 -18.83
CA ILE A 144 -5.30 11.04 -19.35
C ILE A 144 -5.23 11.88 -20.65
N ASP A 145 -4.31 12.82 -20.73
CA ASP A 145 -4.21 13.73 -21.89
C ASP A 145 -3.49 13.10 -23.08
N THR A 146 -2.44 12.32 -22.86
CA THR A 146 -1.55 11.84 -23.92
C THR A 146 -1.49 10.32 -24.06
N GLY A 147 -2.06 9.58 -23.13
CA GLY A 147 -1.97 8.11 -23.06
C GLY A 147 -0.66 7.60 -22.48
N GLU A 148 0.34 8.44 -22.30
CA GLU A 148 1.64 8.09 -21.73
C GLU A 148 2.02 9.08 -20.62
N ALA A 149 2.58 8.58 -19.53
CA ALA A 149 3.00 9.45 -18.44
C ALA A 149 4.37 9.06 -17.89
N SER A 150 5.25 10.03 -17.88
CA SER A 150 6.51 9.93 -17.14
C SER A 150 6.96 11.31 -16.68
N ILE A 151 7.69 11.36 -15.58
CA ILE A 151 8.28 12.58 -15.04
C ILE A 151 9.77 12.33 -14.72
N SER A 152 10.65 13.20 -15.24
CA SER A 152 12.07 13.17 -14.89
C SER A 152 12.33 13.91 -13.57
N LEU A 153 13.52 13.72 -13.02
CA LEU A 153 13.93 14.49 -11.85
C LEU A 153 13.94 16.00 -12.14
N GLU A 154 14.39 16.39 -13.32
CA GLU A 154 14.38 17.78 -13.82
C GLU A 154 12.97 18.33 -13.95
N ASP A 155 12.03 17.50 -14.45
CA ASP A 155 10.62 17.87 -14.56
C ASP A 155 9.98 18.11 -13.18
N VAL A 156 10.30 17.31 -12.17
CA VAL A 156 9.80 17.54 -10.80
C VAL A 156 10.22 18.91 -10.30
N PHE A 157 11.47 19.33 -10.55
CA PHE A 157 11.93 20.66 -10.15
C PHE A 157 11.28 21.76 -10.97
N SER A 158 11.25 21.64 -12.29
CA SER A 158 10.77 22.72 -13.18
C SER A 158 9.25 22.83 -13.24
N LEU A 159 8.50 21.72 -13.11
CA LEU A 159 7.05 21.71 -13.25
C LEU A 159 6.31 21.66 -11.89
N ILE A 160 6.84 20.92 -10.91
CA ILE A 160 6.12 20.74 -9.63
C ILE A 160 6.63 21.73 -8.59
N ILE A 161 7.91 21.65 -8.24
CA ILE A 161 8.49 22.52 -7.19
C ILE A 161 8.55 23.97 -7.64
N GLY A 162 8.91 24.23 -8.91
CA GLY A 162 9.01 25.58 -9.47
C GLY A 162 7.68 26.30 -9.61
N ASN A 163 6.58 25.58 -9.72
CA ASN A 163 5.23 26.13 -9.72
C ASN A 163 4.55 26.08 -8.34
N ASP A 164 5.32 25.80 -7.28
CA ASP A 164 4.82 25.71 -5.90
C ASP A 164 3.57 24.82 -5.74
N CYS A 165 3.53 23.67 -6.46
CA CYS A 165 2.41 22.74 -6.38
C CYS A 165 2.30 22.12 -4.99
N PHE A 166 1.14 22.21 -4.35
CA PHE A 166 0.90 21.71 -3.00
C PHE A 166 0.45 20.24 -2.95
N GLY A 167 0.00 19.67 -4.07
CA GLY A 167 -0.59 18.34 -4.11
C GLY A 167 -2.08 18.32 -3.74
N THR A 168 -2.63 19.44 -3.30
CA THR A 168 -4.05 19.62 -2.96
C THR A 168 -4.91 20.07 -4.14
N GLU A 169 -4.28 20.60 -5.17
CA GLU A 169 -4.94 21.13 -6.35
C GLU A 169 -5.74 20.05 -7.09
N PRO A 170 -6.80 20.43 -7.81
CA PRO A 170 -7.54 19.49 -8.66
C PRO A 170 -6.65 18.97 -9.80
N LEU A 171 -7.02 17.83 -10.39
CA LEU A 171 -6.22 17.18 -11.42
C LEU A 171 -5.97 18.07 -12.64
N GLU A 172 -6.97 18.87 -13.01
CA GLU A 172 -6.93 19.80 -14.15
C GLU A 172 -5.83 20.85 -14.02
N PHE A 173 -5.47 21.23 -12.79
CA PHE A 173 -4.38 22.17 -12.52
C PHE A 173 -3.03 21.67 -13.05
N TYR A 174 -2.81 20.35 -13.04
CA TYR A 174 -1.56 19.74 -13.47
C TYR A 174 -1.41 19.63 -14.99
N ARG A 175 -2.48 19.96 -15.73
CA ARG A 175 -2.45 20.01 -17.19
C ARG A 175 -1.80 21.29 -17.65
N GLY A 176 -0.77 21.16 -18.49
CA GLY A 176 -0.13 22.33 -19.11
C GLY A 176 0.66 23.23 -18.14
N LEU A 177 1.18 22.70 -17.04
CA LEU A 177 2.05 23.43 -16.14
C LEU A 177 3.25 24.00 -16.90
N PRO A 178 3.54 25.32 -16.77
CA PRO A 178 4.68 25.91 -17.45
C PRO A 178 6.00 25.43 -16.85
N ARG A 179 6.99 25.23 -17.68
CA ARG A 179 8.35 24.96 -17.19
C ARG A 179 8.96 26.22 -16.60
N THR A 180 9.42 26.13 -15.37
CA THR A 180 10.22 27.18 -14.75
C THR A 180 11.72 26.94 -15.02
N GLY A 181 12.56 27.93 -14.74
CA GLY A 181 14.02 27.78 -14.81
C GLY A 181 14.63 27.04 -13.63
N LEU A 182 13.84 26.45 -12.72
CA LEU A 182 14.34 25.75 -11.54
C LEU A 182 14.99 24.42 -11.92
N LEU A 183 16.27 24.28 -11.55
CA LEU A 183 17.07 23.08 -11.82
C LEU A 183 17.36 22.31 -10.53
N PRO A 184 17.47 20.96 -10.61
CA PRO A 184 17.88 20.14 -9.48
C PRO A 184 19.27 20.49 -8.98
N ALA A 185 19.42 20.88 -7.73
CA ALA A 185 20.69 21.25 -7.14
C ALA A 185 20.89 20.70 -5.73
N GLY A 186 22.13 20.54 -5.34
CA GLY A 186 22.57 20.26 -3.98
C GLY A 186 21.91 19.02 -3.32
N VAL A 187 21.65 19.15 -2.05
CA VAL A 187 21.06 18.10 -1.20
C VAL A 187 19.63 17.77 -1.61
N GLN A 188 18.87 18.77 -2.00
CA GLN A 188 17.46 18.59 -2.39
C GLN A 188 17.31 17.68 -3.62
N LYS A 189 18.20 17.80 -4.61
CA LYS A 189 18.26 16.90 -5.78
C LYS A 189 18.28 15.43 -5.36
N ARG A 190 19.16 15.10 -4.41
CA ARG A 190 19.30 13.74 -3.91
C ARG A 190 18.05 13.29 -3.15
N GLN A 191 17.53 14.13 -2.28
CA GLN A 191 16.34 13.82 -1.48
C GLN A 191 15.11 13.58 -2.36
N VAL A 192 14.84 14.43 -3.35
CA VAL A 192 13.74 14.26 -4.30
C VAL A 192 13.90 12.96 -5.10
N ARG A 193 15.14 12.68 -5.58
CA ARG A 193 15.41 11.43 -6.29
C ARG A 193 15.09 10.21 -5.42
N GLU A 194 15.48 10.20 -4.16
CA GLU A 194 15.23 9.11 -3.22
C GLU A 194 13.74 8.95 -2.91
N MET A 195 12.99 10.06 -2.82
CA MET A 195 11.52 10.03 -2.70
C MET A 195 10.85 9.38 -3.92
N LEU A 196 11.29 9.70 -5.13
CA LEU A 196 10.76 9.10 -6.36
C LEU A 196 11.05 7.59 -6.44
N ILE A 197 12.26 7.17 -6.04
CA ILE A 197 12.63 5.76 -5.95
C ILE A 197 11.77 5.06 -4.88
N PHE A 198 11.52 5.70 -3.75
CA PHE A 198 10.68 5.14 -2.70
C PHE A 198 9.25 4.90 -3.19
N VAL A 199 8.60 5.89 -3.78
CA VAL A 199 7.22 5.75 -4.24
C VAL A 199 7.08 4.80 -5.44
N SER A 200 8.15 4.60 -6.21
CA SER A 200 8.14 3.67 -7.36
C SER A 200 7.98 2.19 -6.98
N GLN A 201 7.97 1.86 -5.68
CA GLN A 201 7.60 0.53 -5.21
C GLN A 201 6.10 0.24 -5.35
N CYS A 202 5.26 1.27 -5.57
CA CYS A 202 3.88 1.09 -5.96
C CYS A 202 3.79 0.34 -7.29
N SER A 203 2.90 -0.67 -7.37
CA SER A 203 2.76 -1.52 -8.56
C SER A 203 2.36 -0.76 -9.84
N PHE A 204 1.77 0.43 -9.69
CA PHE A 204 1.43 1.31 -10.82
C PHE A 204 2.62 2.11 -11.36
N LEU A 205 3.77 2.08 -10.70
CA LEU A 205 4.90 2.95 -10.99
C LEU A 205 6.15 2.15 -11.33
N LYS A 206 7.00 2.75 -12.19
CA LYS A 206 8.32 2.18 -12.53
C LYS A 206 9.37 3.29 -12.52
N TRP A 207 10.48 3.05 -11.82
CA TRP A 207 11.64 3.93 -11.88
C TRP A 207 12.66 3.40 -12.87
N HIS A 208 12.98 4.18 -13.88
CA HIS A 208 14.00 3.83 -14.87
C HIS A 208 14.71 5.08 -15.40
N ARG A 209 16.03 5.05 -15.50
CA ARG A 209 16.88 6.13 -16.07
C ARG A 209 16.53 7.52 -15.53
N ASN A 210 16.40 7.66 -14.20
CA ASN A 210 16.02 8.91 -13.51
C ASN A 210 14.66 9.48 -13.91
N ARG A 211 13.74 8.62 -14.35
CA ARG A 211 12.34 8.96 -14.61
C ARG A 211 11.41 8.03 -13.87
N LEU A 212 10.31 8.57 -13.41
CA LEU A 212 9.19 7.82 -12.87
C LEU A 212 8.12 7.69 -13.95
N PHE A 213 7.71 6.49 -14.25
CA PHE A 213 6.69 6.14 -15.24
C PHE A 213 5.43 5.66 -14.54
N LEU A 214 4.27 6.06 -15.05
CA LEU A 214 2.98 5.52 -14.67
C LEU A 214 2.64 4.37 -15.63
N ASP A 215 2.42 3.17 -15.09
CA ASP A 215 2.09 1.95 -15.84
C ASP A 215 0.59 1.64 -15.71
N ILE A 216 -0.23 2.52 -16.25
CA ILE A 216 -1.69 2.37 -16.34
C ILE A 216 -2.08 2.56 -17.81
N LEU A 217 -2.90 1.65 -18.33
CA LEU A 217 -3.39 1.77 -19.71
C LEU A 217 -4.49 2.84 -19.81
N PRO A 218 -4.49 3.64 -20.89
CA PRO A 218 -5.61 4.52 -21.17
C PRO A 218 -6.91 3.70 -21.26
N GLY A 219 -7.95 4.14 -20.53
CA GLY A 219 -9.23 3.42 -20.47
C GLY A 219 -9.34 2.37 -19.36
N ASP A 220 -8.26 2.05 -18.64
CA ASP A 220 -8.32 1.28 -17.39
C ASP A 220 -8.86 2.16 -16.26
N THR A 221 -10.19 2.37 -16.30
CA THR A 221 -10.87 3.31 -15.39
C THR A 221 -10.73 2.92 -13.92
N GLU A 222 -10.57 1.64 -13.63
CA GLU A 222 -10.39 1.16 -12.27
C GLU A 222 -9.01 1.47 -11.73
N SER A 223 -7.97 1.12 -12.48
CA SER A 223 -6.60 1.50 -12.10
C SER A 223 -6.43 3.01 -12.01
N ILE A 224 -7.08 3.78 -12.88
CA ILE A 224 -7.14 5.24 -12.83
C ILE A 224 -7.79 5.70 -11.52
N GLU A 225 -8.92 5.12 -11.12
CA GLU A 225 -9.62 5.51 -9.89
C GLU A 225 -8.84 5.10 -8.65
N ALA A 226 -8.27 3.88 -8.63
CA ALA A 226 -7.38 3.44 -7.54
C ALA A 226 -6.15 4.36 -7.41
N PHE A 227 -5.53 4.74 -8.52
CA PHE A 227 -4.40 5.65 -8.51
C PHE A 227 -4.80 7.07 -8.09
N ARG A 228 -5.98 7.53 -8.50
CA ARG A 228 -6.56 8.81 -8.05
C ARG A 228 -6.76 8.81 -6.55
N HIS A 229 -7.25 7.72 -5.98
CA HIS A 229 -7.41 7.59 -4.52
C HIS A 229 -6.05 7.72 -3.80
N ILE A 230 -5.01 7.01 -4.25
CA ILE A 230 -3.66 7.09 -3.69
C ILE A 230 -3.08 8.51 -3.81
N SER A 231 -3.37 9.23 -4.90
CA SER A 231 -2.89 10.59 -5.14
C SER A 231 -3.69 11.71 -4.46
N THR A 232 -4.77 11.36 -3.76
CA THR A 232 -5.64 12.34 -3.07
C THR A 232 -5.15 12.55 -1.64
N PRO A 233 -4.69 13.77 -1.26
CA PRO A 233 -4.14 14.04 0.06
C PRO A 233 -5.19 13.94 1.17
N LEU A 234 -4.81 13.41 2.32
CA LEU A 234 -5.65 13.39 3.52
C LEU A 234 -5.47 14.70 4.28
N ILE A 235 -6.37 15.64 4.05
CA ILE A 235 -6.37 16.93 4.75
C ILE A 235 -7.15 16.80 6.06
N ARG A 236 -6.51 17.11 7.18
CA ARG A 236 -7.10 17.05 8.52
C ARG A 236 -6.41 18.00 9.50
N PRO A 237 -7.04 18.34 10.64
CA PRO A 237 -6.39 19.08 11.73
C PRO A 237 -5.17 18.31 12.24
N ARG A 238 -4.05 19.03 12.41
CA ARG A 238 -2.77 18.48 12.87
C ARG A 238 -2.58 18.63 14.37
N ASN A 239 -1.78 17.78 14.97
CA ASN A 239 -1.33 17.93 16.34
C ASN A 239 -0.06 18.80 16.38
N SER A 240 0.03 19.71 17.34
CA SER A 240 1.24 20.53 17.52
C SER A 240 2.42 19.72 18.08
N ASP A 241 2.16 18.61 18.77
CA ASP A 241 3.17 17.66 19.21
C ASP A 241 3.53 16.72 18.06
N PRO A 242 4.80 16.72 17.55
CA PRO A 242 5.22 15.91 16.42
C PRO A 242 5.02 14.41 16.65
N ALA A 243 5.31 13.92 17.87
CA ALA A 243 5.17 12.49 18.18
C ALA A 243 3.70 12.03 18.11
N ARG A 244 2.80 12.82 18.68
CA ARG A 244 1.36 12.56 18.59
C ARG A 244 0.83 12.68 17.17
N GLU A 245 1.41 13.58 16.37
CA GLU A 245 1.04 13.69 14.96
C GLU A 245 1.47 12.44 14.17
N ILE A 246 2.68 11.90 14.41
CA ILE A 246 3.11 10.62 13.80
C ILE A 246 2.16 9.48 14.15
N LEU A 247 1.79 9.34 15.43
CA LEU A 247 0.83 8.31 15.85
C LEU A 247 -0.50 8.45 15.11
N LYS A 248 -1.02 9.68 15.04
CA LYS A 248 -2.27 9.99 14.34
C LYS A 248 -2.19 9.77 12.82
N LEU A 249 -1.02 10.02 12.19
CA LEU A 249 -0.78 9.72 10.78
C LEU A 249 -0.72 8.21 10.53
N GLY A 250 -0.20 7.44 11.48
CA GLY A 250 -0.11 5.99 11.43
C GLY A 250 -1.36 5.26 11.96
N GLU A 251 -2.40 5.99 12.40
CA GLU A 251 -3.68 5.38 12.72
C GLU A 251 -4.27 4.76 11.46
N ILE A 252 -4.61 3.49 11.53
CA ILE A 252 -5.50 2.87 10.56
C ILE A 252 -6.90 3.18 11.05
N VAL A 253 -7.36 4.40 10.73
CA VAL A 253 -8.74 4.77 11.04
C VAL A 253 -9.65 3.90 10.20
N PRO A 254 -10.54 3.15 10.85
CA PRO A 254 -11.54 2.38 10.15
C PRO A 254 -12.63 3.28 9.55
N ARG A 255 -12.30 4.29 8.76
CA ARG A 255 -13.33 5.03 8.00
C ARG A 255 -13.96 4.19 6.91
N ASP A 256 -13.24 3.17 6.45
CA ASP A 256 -13.83 2.06 5.67
C ASP A 256 -14.30 0.92 6.58
N LEU A 257 -14.27 1.10 7.88
CA LEU A 257 -14.59 0.16 8.95
C LEU A 257 -15.86 0.57 9.71
N GLU A 258 -16.76 1.34 9.15
CA GLU A 258 -18.12 1.38 9.67
C GLU A 258 -18.82 0.05 9.40
N VAL A 259 -18.36 -0.97 10.13
CA VAL A 259 -19.23 -2.09 10.47
C VAL A 259 -20.19 -1.51 11.48
N PRO A 260 -21.50 -1.49 11.22
CA PRO A 260 -22.48 -1.19 12.23
C PRO A 260 -22.16 -2.01 13.48
N ALA A 261 -22.30 -1.43 14.68
CA ALA A 261 -21.96 -2.09 15.94
C ALA A 261 -22.63 -3.47 16.11
N ASP A 262 -23.71 -3.74 15.39
CA ASP A 262 -24.41 -5.02 15.31
C ASP A 262 -23.65 -6.12 14.56
N THR A 263 -22.75 -5.78 13.63
CA THR A 263 -21.97 -6.79 12.90
C THR A 263 -20.79 -7.36 13.71
N ALA A 264 -20.38 -6.69 14.79
CA ALA A 264 -19.35 -7.21 15.72
C ALA A 264 -19.83 -8.48 16.47
N ARG A 265 -21.13 -8.77 16.49
CA ARG A 265 -21.73 -9.95 17.13
C ARG A 265 -22.05 -11.08 16.15
N ARG A 266 -21.92 -10.86 14.83
CA ARG A 266 -22.17 -11.88 13.82
C ARG A 266 -20.95 -12.75 13.60
N GLN A 267 -21.16 -14.01 13.29
CA GLN A 267 -20.06 -14.89 12.87
C GLN A 267 -19.43 -14.33 11.59
N PRO A 268 -18.09 -14.56 11.37
CA PRO A 268 -17.39 -14.05 10.18
C PRO A 268 -18.07 -14.40 8.84
N ALA A 269 -18.77 -15.52 8.77
CA ALA A 269 -19.51 -15.95 7.58
C ALA A 269 -20.71 -15.05 7.24
N ASP A 270 -21.25 -14.29 8.20
CA ASP A 270 -22.43 -13.44 8.02
C ASP A 270 -22.07 -11.99 7.64
N VAL A 271 -20.77 -11.68 7.61
CA VAL A 271 -20.29 -10.32 7.27
C VAL A 271 -20.26 -10.14 5.76
N VAL A 272 -21.01 -9.17 5.26
CA VAL A 272 -21.05 -8.80 3.84
C VAL A 272 -20.21 -7.55 3.63
N PHE A 273 -19.30 -7.58 2.65
CA PHE A 273 -18.44 -6.47 2.27
C PHE A 273 -18.90 -5.87 0.94
N THR A 274 -19.04 -4.54 0.89
CA THR A 274 -19.35 -3.85 -0.36
C THR A 274 -18.08 -3.73 -1.18
N GLU A 275 -18.02 -4.44 -2.29
CA GLU A 275 -16.94 -4.37 -3.27
C GLU A 275 -17.49 -4.13 -4.67
N GLY A 276 -16.82 -3.25 -5.41
CA GLY A 276 -16.96 -3.17 -6.86
C GLY A 276 -18.06 -2.26 -7.41
N ARG A 277 -17.64 -1.17 -8.06
CA ARG A 277 -18.34 -0.57 -9.20
C ARG A 277 -17.80 -1.21 -10.47
N ARG A 278 -18.69 -1.45 -11.44
CA ARG A 278 -18.39 -2.10 -12.72
C ARG A 278 -17.30 -1.37 -13.48
N VAL A 279 -16.17 -2.03 -13.71
CA VAL A 279 -15.24 -1.69 -14.77
C VAL A 279 -14.62 -2.97 -15.34
N ARG A 280 -14.60 -3.09 -16.67
CA ARG A 280 -14.04 -4.21 -17.40
C ARG A 280 -12.53 -4.07 -17.40
N VAL A 281 -11.81 -4.75 -16.49
CA VAL A 281 -10.34 -4.69 -16.42
C VAL A 281 -9.72 -6.02 -16.03
N THR A 282 -8.58 -6.28 -16.63
CA THR A 282 -7.67 -7.40 -16.38
C THR A 282 -7.51 -7.74 -14.89
N HIS A 283 -7.89 -8.92 -14.57
CA HIS A 283 -8.17 -9.59 -13.31
C HIS A 283 -7.18 -9.48 -12.13
N LEU A 284 -6.13 -8.71 -12.18
CA LEU A 284 -5.08 -8.76 -11.16
C LEU A 284 -5.22 -7.73 -10.01
N ARG A 285 -6.20 -6.80 -10.08
CA ARG A 285 -6.19 -5.63 -9.17
C ARG A 285 -7.50 -5.31 -8.42
N MET A 286 -8.64 -5.90 -8.79
CA MET A 286 -9.94 -5.63 -8.16
C MET A 286 -10.20 -6.33 -6.83
N GLU A 287 -9.50 -7.38 -6.54
CA GLU A 287 -9.80 -8.29 -5.42
C GLU A 287 -9.31 -7.81 -4.05
N ARG A 288 -9.06 -6.52 -3.88
CA ARG A 288 -8.27 -6.06 -2.71
C ARG A 288 -8.99 -5.03 -1.86
N SER A 289 -10.07 -5.45 -1.19
CA SER A 289 -10.32 -4.84 0.11
C SER A 289 -9.28 -5.39 1.10
N PRO A 290 -8.33 -4.56 1.60
CA PRO A 290 -7.36 -5.00 2.61
C PRO A 290 -8.04 -5.61 3.82
N ARG A 291 -9.25 -5.16 4.11
CA ARG A 291 -10.10 -5.62 5.18
C ARG A 291 -10.67 -7.00 4.92
N LEU A 292 -11.24 -7.24 3.73
CA LEU A 292 -11.75 -8.56 3.33
C LEU A 292 -10.62 -9.59 3.38
N ARG A 293 -9.44 -9.22 2.88
CA ARG A 293 -8.24 -10.04 2.94
C ARG A 293 -7.84 -10.36 4.39
N HIS A 294 -7.74 -9.35 5.23
CA HIS A 294 -7.39 -9.55 6.65
C HIS A 294 -8.40 -10.45 7.36
N TRP A 295 -9.68 -10.19 7.21
CA TRP A 295 -10.76 -10.98 7.80
C TRP A 295 -10.75 -12.42 7.30
N PHE A 296 -10.59 -12.61 6.00
CA PHE A 296 -10.54 -13.94 5.40
C PHE A 296 -9.39 -14.75 5.99
N PHE A 297 -8.15 -14.25 5.91
CA PHE A 297 -6.98 -15.00 6.39
C PHE A 297 -6.92 -15.14 7.92
N SER A 298 -7.57 -14.27 8.67
CA SER A 298 -7.73 -14.41 10.13
C SER A 298 -8.78 -15.46 10.51
N SER A 299 -9.72 -15.76 9.62
CA SER A 299 -10.82 -16.72 9.88
C SER A 299 -10.50 -18.14 9.42
N VAL A 300 -9.52 -18.34 8.52
CA VAL A 300 -9.19 -19.68 8.01
C VAL A 300 -8.16 -20.39 8.88
N GLN A 301 -8.37 -21.68 9.12
CA GLN A 301 -7.46 -22.49 9.95
C GLN A 301 -6.07 -22.70 9.31
N ARG A 302 -6.00 -22.72 7.98
CA ARG A 302 -4.77 -22.94 7.21
C ARG A 302 -4.55 -21.79 6.22
N PRO A 303 -4.07 -20.64 6.69
CA PRO A 303 -4.03 -19.42 5.88
C PRO A 303 -3.01 -19.47 4.72
N CYS A 304 -2.15 -20.48 4.64
CA CYS A 304 -1.17 -20.65 3.57
C CYS A 304 -1.50 -21.80 2.60
N LEU A 305 -2.64 -22.47 2.79
CA LEU A 305 -3.07 -23.57 1.94
C LEU A 305 -3.84 -23.05 0.71
N CYS A 306 -3.38 -23.38 -0.49
CA CYS A 306 -4.15 -23.12 -1.70
C CYS A 306 -5.41 -23.99 -1.73
N ASN A 307 -6.59 -23.40 -1.84
CA ASN A 307 -7.84 -24.14 -1.84
C ASN A 307 -8.00 -25.07 -3.03
N MET A 308 -7.32 -24.77 -4.15
CA MET A 308 -7.45 -25.54 -5.38
C MET A 308 -6.45 -26.70 -5.47
N CYS A 309 -5.15 -26.46 -5.37
CA CYS A 309 -4.12 -27.50 -5.48
C CYS A 309 -3.70 -28.11 -4.13
N GLU A 310 -4.28 -27.66 -3.03
CA GLU A 310 -4.09 -28.15 -1.66
C GLU A 310 -2.62 -28.15 -1.18
N LYS A 311 -1.75 -27.37 -1.84
CA LYS A 311 -0.35 -27.21 -1.41
C LYS A 311 -0.23 -26.04 -0.41
N ASP A 312 0.50 -26.29 0.67
CA ASP A 312 0.90 -25.20 1.60
C ASP A 312 2.03 -24.38 0.97
N MET A 313 1.76 -23.13 0.66
CA MET A 313 2.70 -22.26 -0.03
C MET A 313 3.94 -21.93 0.79
N ARG A 314 3.92 -22.04 2.12
CA ARG A 314 5.12 -21.90 2.97
C ARG A 314 6.07 -23.08 2.84
N LEU A 315 5.54 -24.28 2.57
CA LEU A 315 6.38 -25.44 2.31
C LEU A 315 6.99 -25.41 0.91
N VAL A 316 6.23 -24.87 -0.05
CA VAL A 316 6.70 -24.73 -1.45
C VAL A 316 7.68 -23.57 -1.60
N TYR A 317 7.43 -22.46 -0.92
CA TYR A 317 8.22 -21.22 -1.01
C TYR A 317 8.52 -20.67 0.40
N PRO A 318 9.50 -21.27 1.12
CA PRO A 318 9.76 -20.90 2.53
C PRO A 318 10.22 -19.47 2.77
N TRP A 319 10.61 -18.77 1.72
CA TRP A 319 11.09 -17.39 1.75
C TRP A 319 9.98 -16.34 1.53
N THR A 320 8.71 -16.76 1.38
CA THR A 320 7.58 -15.84 1.18
C THR A 320 6.50 -16.02 2.23
N ASP A 321 6.03 -14.90 2.78
CA ASP A 321 4.99 -14.89 3.80
C ASP A 321 3.58 -14.84 3.23
N ASN A 322 3.40 -14.46 1.95
CA ASN A 322 2.08 -14.12 1.40
C ASN A 322 2.01 -14.35 -0.11
N LEU A 323 1.92 -15.60 -0.51
CA LEU A 323 1.81 -15.98 -1.93
C LEU A 323 0.37 -16.26 -2.38
N LEU A 324 -0.59 -16.38 -1.43
CA LEU A 324 -1.97 -16.64 -1.79
C LEU A 324 -2.73 -15.36 -2.13
N GLU A 325 -3.57 -15.46 -3.14
CA GLU A 325 -4.50 -14.44 -3.62
C GLU A 325 -5.92 -14.84 -3.25
N ILE A 326 -6.77 -13.86 -2.97
CA ILE A 326 -8.21 -14.08 -2.80
C ILE A 326 -8.83 -14.21 -4.20
N HIS A 327 -9.59 -15.28 -4.41
CA HIS A 327 -10.37 -15.51 -5.60
C HIS A 327 -11.86 -15.48 -5.25
N HIS A 328 -12.62 -14.67 -5.96
CA HIS A 328 -14.07 -14.62 -5.87
C HIS A 328 -14.67 -15.75 -6.70
N LEU A 329 -15.45 -16.62 -6.06
CA LEU A 329 -16.10 -17.75 -6.74
C LEU A 329 -17.02 -17.28 -7.86
N LEU A 330 -17.76 -16.18 -7.66
CA LEU A 330 -18.40 -15.43 -8.73
C LEU A 330 -17.52 -14.25 -9.09
N PRO A 331 -17.06 -14.14 -10.36
CA PRO A 331 -16.22 -13.02 -10.78
C PRO A 331 -16.83 -11.65 -10.44
N LEU A 332 -16.03 -10.71 -9.96
CA LEU A 332 -16.48 -9.34 -9.67
C LEU A 332 -17.00 -8.61 -10.92
N SER A 333 -16.57 -9.03 -12.11
CA SER A 333 -17.08 -8.55 -13.40
C SER A 333 -18.50 -9.05 -13.73
N SER A 334 -19.03 -10.03 -12.99
CA SER A 334 -20.37 -10.57 -13.22
C SER A 334 -21.45 -9.52 -12.94
N ALA A 335 -22.47 -9.50 -13.82
CA ALA A 335 -23.64 -8.63 -13.64
C ALA A 335 -24.38 -8.90 -12.32
N ILE A 336 -24.32 -10.13 -11.81
CA ILE A 336 -24.96 -10.54 -10.55
C ILE A 336 -24.24 -9.92 -9.36
N THR A 337 -22.93 -9.83 -9.36
CA THR A 337 -22.15 -9.19 -8.29
C THR A 337 -22.54 -7.75 -8.07
N ILE A 338 -22.95 -7.05 -9.13
CA ILE A 338 -23.33 -5.63 -9.09
C ILE A 338 -24.69 -5.42 -8.41
N THR A 339 -25.60 -6.40 -8.52
CA THR A 339 -26.94 -6.33 -7.97
C THR A 339 -27.03 -6.83 -6.53
N THR A 340 -25.99 -7.51 -6.03
CA THR A 340 -25.94 -8.05 -4.67
C THR A 340 -25.15 -7.15 -3.72
N ALA A 341 -25.61 -7.05 -2.48
CA ALA A 341 -25.02 -6.19 -1.46
C ALA A 341 -23.71 -6.76 -0.90
N GLY A 342 -22.63 -6.77 -1.70
CA GLY A 342 -21.28 -7.07 -1.26
C GLY A 342 -20.86 -8.55 -1.28
N THR A 343 -19.62 -8.82 -0.88
CA THR A 343 -18.96 -10.13 -0.84
C THR A 343 -18.94 -10.69 0.57
N SER A 344 -19.39 -11.94 0.78
CA SER A 344 -19.24 -12.66 2.04
C SER A 344 -17.97 -13.51 2.03
N LEU A 345 -17.50 -13.93 3.23
CA LEU A 345 -16.33 -14.83 3.32
C LEU A 345 -16.56 -16.20 2.65
N SER A 346 -17.82 -16.63 2.50
CA SER A 346 -18.18 -17.85 1.78
C SER A 346 -18.12 -17.70 0.25
N ASP A 347 -18.05 -16.47 -0.26
CA ASP A 347 -17.98 -16.20 -1.71
C ASP A 347 -16.53 -16.20 -2.22
N ILE A 348 -15.55 -16.41 -1.34
CA ILE A 348 -14.13 -16.28 -1.65
C ILE A 348 -13.29 -17.47 -1.18
N VAL A 349 -12.20 -17.72 -1.88
CA VAL A 349 -11.21 -18.76 -1.55
C VAL A 349 -9.79 -18.22 -1.72
N ALA A 350 -8.81 -18.84 -1.03
CA ALA A 350 -7.39 -18.52 -1.22
C ALA A 350 -6.76 -19.43 -2.27
N LEU A 351 -6.15 -18.85 -3.29
CA LEU A 351 -5.48 -19.58 -4.37
C LEU A 351 -4.03 -19.11 -4.53
N CYS A 352 -3.14 -20.02 -4.91
CA CYS A 352 -1.83 -19.59 -5.39
C CYS A 352 -1.97 -18.92 -6.78
N PRO A 353 -1.02 -18.07 -7.21
CA PRO A 353 -1.12 -17.31 -8.47
C PRO A 353 -1.39 -18.20 -9.69
N ASN A 354 -0.78 -19.40 -9.75
CA ASN A 354 -0.98 -20.33 -10.85
C ASN A 354 -2.41 -20.88 -10.90
N CYS A 355 -2.95 -21.30 -9.74
CA CYS A 355 -4.33 -21.77 -9.66
C CYS A 355 -5.33 -20.65 -9.92
N HIS A 356 -5.06 -19.44 -9.44
CA HIS A 356 -5.88 -18.26 -9.67
C HIS A 356 -6.02 -17.96 -11.18
N GLY A 357 -4.89 -17.85 -11.88
CA GLY A 357 -4.91 -17.67 -13.34
C GLY A 357 -5.59 -18.82 -14.11
N SER A 358 -5.39 -20.06 -13.66
CA SER A 358 -6.01 -21.25 -14.27
C SER A 358 -7.53 -21.25 -14.14
N VAL A 359 -8.07 -20.87 -12.95
CA VAL A 359 -9.53 -20.78 -12.74
C VAL A 359 -10.16 -19.76 -13.67
N HIS A 360 -9.58 -18.58 -13.81
CA HIS A 360 -10.11 -17.58 -14.74
C HIS A 360 -10.10 -18.06 -16.20
N THR A 361 -9.06 -18.81 -16.59
CA THR A 361 -9.01 -19.42 -17.91
C THR A 361 -10.10 -20.47 -18.08
N TYR A 362 -10.31 -21.30 -17.05
CA TYR A 362 -11.37 -22.31 -17.05
C TYR A 362 -12.75 -21.68 -17.14
N TYR A 363 -13.06 -20.67 -16.34
CA TYR A 363 -14.32 -19.94 -16.38
C TYR A 363 -14.61 -19.38 -17.78
N LYS A 364 -13.62 -18.75 -18.41
CA LYS A 364 -13.76 -18.24 -19.77
C LYS A 364 -14.08 -19.35 -20.77
N THR A 365 -13.40 -20.48 -20.68
CA THR A 365 -13.62 -21.64 -21.55
C THR A 365 -15.00 -22.25 -21.30
N TRP A 366 -15.39 -22.39 -20.05
CA TRP A 366 -16.68 -22.91 -19.65
C TRP A 366 -17.84 -22.06 -20.20
N LEU A 367 -17.79 -20.74 -19.98
CA LEU A 367 -18.78 -19.79 -20.47
C LEU A 367 -18.87 -19.83 -22.00
N ASN A 368 -17.75 -19.85 -22.72
CA ASN A 368 -17.72 -19.98 -24.19
C ASN A 368 -18.39 -21.27 -24.65
N ASN A 369 -18.12 -22.39 -24.01
CA ASN A 369 -18.70 -23.68 -24.36
C ASN A 369 -20.21 -23.75 -24.13
N HIS A 370 -20.72 -22.95 -23.19
CA HIS A 370 -22.16 -22.85 -22.89
C HIS A 370 -22.85 -21.70 -23.65
N GLY A 371 -22.11 -20.95 -24.49
CA GLY A 371 -22.65 -19.81 -25.24
C GLY A 371 -23.12 -18.67 -24.32
N ALA A 372 -22.52 -18.54 -23.13
CA ALA A 372 -22.88 -17.57 -22.14
C ALA A 372 -21.78 -16.50 -22.00
N ASP A 373 -22.19 -15.25 -21.81
CA ASP A 373 -21.27 -14.13 -21.55
C ASP A 373 -21.01 -13.93 -20.06
N ASP A 374 -21.84 -14.51 -19.18
CA ASP A 374 -21.75 -14.39 -17.72
C ASP A 374 -22.43 -15.60 -17.05
N PHE A 375 -22.09 -15.84 -15.79
CA PHE A 375 -22.78 -16.83 -14.96
C PHE A 375 -24.21 -16.42 -14.66
N SER A 376 -25.11 -17.40 -14.60
CA SER A 376 -26.52 -17.15 -14.29
C SER A 376 -26.81 -17.01 -12.79
N SER A 377 -25.88 -17.51 -11.94
CA SER A 377 -26.02 -17.47 -10.47
C SER A 377 -24.69 -17.71 -9.75
N LYS A 378 -24.63 -17.32 -8.47
CA LYS A 378 -23.51 -17.69 -7.58
C LYS A 378 -23.33 -19.20 -7.45
N ALA A 379 -24.44 -19.96 -7.48
CA ALA A 379 -24.40 -21.42 -7.39
C ALA A 379 -23.75 -22.03 -8.63
N GLU A 380 -24.03 -21.52 -9.82
CA GLU A 380 -23.41 -21.98 -11.08
C GLU A 380 -21.90 -21.68 -11.08
N ALA A 381 -21.49 -20.46 -10.71
CA ALA A 381 -20.08 -20.09 -10.62
C ALA A 381 -19.33 -20.97 -9.62
N ASN A 382 -19.92 -21.26 -8.45
CA ASN A 382 -19.33 -22.16 -7.46
C ASN A 382 -19.25 -23.60 -7.99
N ALA A 383 -20.28 -24.12 -8.65
CA ALA A 383 -20.26 -25.46 -9.27
C ALA A 383 -19.14 -25.54 -10.31
N THR A 384 -19.00 -24.54 -11.17
CA THR A 384 -17.92 -24.45 -12.17
C THR A 384 -16.53 -24.39 -11.50
N TYR A 385 -16.40 -23.72 -10.35
CA TYR A 385 -15.17 -23.75 -9.56
C TYR A 385 -14.85 -25.15 -9.04
N GLN A 386 -15.83 -25.87 -8.50
CA GLN A 386 -15.64 -27.24 -8.01
C GLN A 386 -15.30 -28.22 -9.12
N GLU A 387 -15.90 -28.03 -10.30
CA GLU A 387 -15.54 -28.79 -11.50
C GLU A 387 -14.06 -28.55 -11.88
N ALA A 388 -13.65 -27.29 -11.98
CA ALA A 388 -12.25 -26.93 -12.24
C ALA A 388 -11.30 -27.53 -11.20
N LYS A 389 -11.67 -27.51 -9.91
CA LYS A 389 -10.89 -28.11 -8.83
C LYS A 389 -10.76 -29.63 -9.00
N GLY A 390 -11.82 -30.31 -9.41
CA GLY A 390 -11.82 -31.75 -9.65
C GLY A 390 -10.95 -32.21 -10.84
N LEU A 391 -10.61 -31.29 -11.74
CA LEU A 391 -9.77 -31.58 -12.92
C LEU A 391 -8.26 -31.43 -12.63
N ILE A 392 -7.86 -30.94 -11.46
CA ILE A 392 -6.45 -30.83 -11.12
C ILE A 392 -5.89 -32.22 -10.86
N MET A 393 -4.90 -32.60 -11.67
CA MET A 393 -4.09 -33.78 -11.38
C MET A 393 -3.09 -33.41 -10.28
N LEU A 394 -3.28 -33.95 -9.11
CA LEU A 394 -2.40 -33.80 -7.96
C LEU A 394 -1.18 -34.70 -8.05
#